data_2ee3af2c94f3dc22309cde1245948413
#
_entry.id   2ee3af2c94f3dc22309cde1245948413
#
_cell.length_a   1.000
_cell.length_b   1.000
_cell.length_c   1.000
_cell.angle_alpha   90.00
_cell.angle_beta   90.00
_cell.angle_gamma   90.00
#
_symmetry.space_group_name_H-M   'P 1'
#
loop_
_entity.id
_entity.type
_entity.pdbx_description
1 polymer ?
#
loop_
_entity_poly.entity_id
_entity_poly.type
_entity_poly.pdbx_seq_one_letter_code
_entity_poly.pdbx_strand_id
1 'polypeptide(L)'
;VASTPMVSLGVRKLGADLGIVITASHNPPSYNGFKLKSSFGGPSIPDDIAAVEKHIPEKAMKDLDSMDKIKEKGLLSYVNLEDMYYEHVMASFDIPAIRNSSFTIGYDAMYGAGYLIFPRILPQAKCLHCDYNPSFYGQAPEPIERNLKPFADMIKADPNMQIGIANDGDADRIGMFDGDGNFVDSHHILLLLLYYLHKYKGLTGKVVITFSVTDKMVQMAKKFGLEYEVTKIGFKYIAEIMTKEDVLVGGEESGGLAVKGHIPERDGVWIGLMILEFMAKAGKSLKE
;
A
#
# COMPACT_ATOMS: atom_id res chain seq x y z
N VAL A 1 -15.27 -4.20 -4.20
CA VAL A 1 -14.31 -3.74 -3.17
C VAL A 1 -13.07 -3.24 -3.89
N ALA A 2 -12.50 -2.11 -3.48
CA ALA A 2 -11.26 -1.59 -4.04
C ALA A 2 -10.35 -1.14 -2.89
N SER A 3 -9.05 -1.34 -3.02
CA SER A 3 -8.07 -0.81 -2.07
C SER A 3 -7.88 0.71 -2.26
N THR A 4 -7.34 1.37 -1.24
CA THR A 4 -6.99 2.80 -1.33
C THR A 4 -6.05 3.10 -2.50
N PRO A 5 -4.94 2.36 -2.74
CA PRO A 5 -4.08 2.59 -3.90
C PRO A 5 -4.77 2.31 -5.25
N MET A 6 -5.72 1.38 -5.34
CA MET A 6 -6.49 1.18 -6.58
C MET A 6 -7.29 2.43 -6.97
N VAL A 7 -7.91 3.09 -6.00
CA VAL A 7 -8.65 4.33 -6.26
C VAL A 7 -7.69 5.44 -6.67
N SER A 8 -6.57 5.61 -5.98
CA SER A 8 -5.55 6.61 -6.30
C SER A 8 -4.97 6.40 -7.71
N LEU A 9 -4.67 5.15 -8.08
CA LEU A 9 -4.25 4.81 -9.44
C LEU A 9 -5.35 5.09 -10.47
N GLY A 10 -6.61 4.74 -10.13
CA GLY A 10 -7.77 5.00 -10.97
C GLY A 10 -7.98 6.47 -11.28
N VAL A 11 -7.86 7.35 -10.27
CA VAL A 11 -7.92 8.80 -10.45
C VAL A 11 -6.93 9.24 -11.51
N ARG A 12 -5.68 8.83 -11.38
CA ARG A 12 -4.61 9.20 -12.33
C ARG A 12 -4.85 8.64 -13.74
N LYS A 13 -5.22 7.35 -13.84
CA LYS A 13 -5.42 6.68 -15.14
C LYS A 13 -6.64 7.15 -15.91
N LEU A 14 -7.70 7.52 -15.19
CA LEU A 14 -8.94 8.03 -15.78
C LEU A 14 -8.91 9.54 -16.02
N GLY A 15 -7.88 10.25 -15.55
CA GLY A 15 -7.81 11.69 -15.61
C GLY A 15 -8.92 12.37 -14.78
N ALA A 16 -9.31 11.74 -13.68
CA ALA A 16 -10.33 12.30 -12.80
C ALA A 16 -9.76 13.46 -11.95
N ASP A 17 -10.57 14.47 -11.71
CA ASP A 17 -10.19 15.63 -10.91
C ASP A 17 -10.03 15.28 -9.43
N LEU A 18 -10.84 14.33 -8.94
CA LEU A 18 -10.90 13.92 -7.55
C LEU A 18 -11.31 12.46 -7.41
N GLY A 19 -10.73 11.78 -6.42
CA GLY A 19 -11.16 10.47 -5.97
C GLY A 19 -11.68 10.50 -4.54
N ILE A 20 -12.57 9.56 -4.23
CA ILE A 20 -13.13 9.38 -2.88
C ILE A 20 -12.98 7.93 -2.49
N VAL A 21 -12.44 7.69 -1.30
CA VAL A 21 -12.38 6.36 -0.68
C VAL A 21 -13.13 6.38 0.64
N ILE A 22 -14.10 5.48 0.78
CA ILE A 22 -14.79 5.24 2.04
C ILE A 22 -14.12 4.05 2.72
N THR A 23 -13.40 4.31 3.82
CA THR A 23 -12.61 3.29 4.51
C THR A 23 -12.34 3.68 5.96
N ALA A 24 -12.26 2.68 6.82
CA ALA A 24 -11.75 2.83 8.18
C ALA A 24 -10.24 2.56 8.28
N SER A 25 -9.56 2.24 7.12
CA SER A 25 -8.17 1.83 7.09
C SER A 25 -7.91 0.63 8.03
N HIS A 26 -7.06 0.80 9.02
CA HIS A 26 -6.69 -0.20 10.02
C HIS A 26 -7.52 -0.13 11.32
N ASN A 27 -8.53 0.73 11.38
CA ASN A 27 -9.37 0.86 12.57
C ASN A 27 -10.38 -0.29 12.71
N PRO A 28 -10.94 -0.50 13.92
CA PRO A 28 -12.01 -1.46 14.13
C PRO A 28 -13.23 -1.23 13.22
N PRO A 29 -14.07 -2.25 12.98
CA PRO A 29 -15.18 -2.18 12.03
C PRO A 29 -16.29 -1.18 12.40
N SER A 30 -16.30 -0.69 13.64
CA SER A 30 -17.21 0.38 14.08
C SER A 30 -16.85 1.78 13.56
N TYR A 31 -15.64 1.93 13.01
CA TYR A 31 -15.18 3.19 12.42
C TYR A 31 -15.42 3.21 10.92
N ASN A 32 -15.53 4.42 10.39
CA ASN A 32 -15.48 4.65 8.96
C ASN A 32 -14.87 6.03 8.68
N GLY A 33 -14.38 6.25 7.46
CA GLY A 33 -13.73 7.48 7.08
C GLY A 33 -13.98 7.86 5.63
N PHE A 34 -13.73 9.11 5.34
CA PHE A 34 -13.86 9.71 4.01
C PHE A 34 -12.51 10.28 3.61
N LYS A 35 -11.82 9.64 2.67
CA LYS A 35 -10.51 10.07 2.18
C LYS A 35 -10.65 10.70 0.80
N LEU A 36 -10.07 11.89 0.61
CA LEU A 36 -9.94 12.55 -0.68
C LEU A 36 -8.61 12.18 -1.36
N LYS A 37 -8.68 11.95 -2.67
CA LYS A 37 -7.53 11.69 -3.53
C LYS A 37 -7.47 12.73 -4.62
N SER A 38 -6.35 13.45 -4.72
CA SER A 38 -6.15 14.48 -5.74
C SER A 38 -5.79 13.86 -7.10
N SER A 39 -5.94 14.66 -8.16
CA SER A 39 -5.71 14.26 -9.56
C SER A 39 -4.33 13.64 -9.83
N PHE A 40 -3.33 13.93 -9.01
CA PHE A 40 -2.01 13.32 -9.13
C PHE A 40 -1.97 11.82 -8.69
N GLY A 41 -3.07 11.27 -8.13
CA GLY A 41 -3.16 9.87 -7.72
C GLY A 41 -2.54 9.59 -6.34
N GLY A 42 -2.80 10.47 -5.38
CA GLY A 42 -2.35 10.35 -3.99
C GLY A 42 -3.29 11.07 -3.03
N PRO A 43 -3.02 11.04 -1.70
CA PRO A 43 -3.84 11.74 -0.72
C PRO A 43 -3.84 13.23 -0.98
N SER A 44 -5.01 13.86 -0.89
CA SER A 44 -5.11 15.31 -1.03
C SER A 44 -4.29 16.03 0.03
N ILE A 45 -3.62 17.10 -0.37
CA ILE A 45 -2.79 17.91 0.52
C ILE A 45 -3.68 18.75 1.48
N PRO A 46 -3.13 19.21 2.62
CA PRO A 46 -3.93 19.89 3.63
C PRO A 46 -4.71 21.10 3.12
N ASP A 47 -4.13 21.89 2.23
CA ASP A 47 -4.78 23.09 1.69
C ASP A 47 -5.97 22.75 0.79
N ASP A 48 -5.87 21.68 -0.01
CA ASP A 48 -6.96 21.19 -0.84
C ASP A 48 -8.11 20.66 0.04
N ILE A 49 -7.77 19.89 1.10
CA ILE A 49 -8.77 19.41 2.07
C ILE A 49 -9.49 20.59 2.72
N ALA A 50 -8.76 21.59 3.21
CA ALA A 50 -9.33 22.78 3.83
C ALA A 50 -10.23 23.57 2.85
N ALA A 51 -9.88 23.58 1.57
CA ALA A 51 -10.72 24.21 0.54
C ALA A 51 -12.04 23.46 0.36
N VAL A 52 -12.02 22.13 0.32
CA VAL A 52 -13.24 21.30 0.21
C VAL A 52 -14.10 21.44 1.46
N GLU A 53 -13.51 21.43 2.66
CA GLU A 53 -14.23 21.54 3.95
C GLU A 53 -15.05 22.82 4.05
N LYS A 54 -14.57 23.94 3.44
CA LYS A 54 -15.34 25.20 3.40
C LYS A 54 -16.65 25.11 2.63
N HIS A 55 -16.79 24.13 1.77
CA HIS A 55 -18.01 23.89 0.96
C HIS A 55 -18.96 22.87 1.58
N ILE A 56 -18.61 22.30 2.73
CA ILE A 56 -19.51 21.37 3.45
C ILE A 56 -20.68 22.17 4.02
N PRO A 57 -21.93 21.94 3.59
CA PRO A 57 -23.09 22.69 4.08
C PRO A 57 -23.43 22.29 5.53
N GLU A 58 -23.94 23.23 6.30
CA GLU A 58 -24.42 22.96 7.68
C GLU A 58 -25.54 21.90 7.75
N LYS A 59 -26.29 21.73 6.68
CA LYS A 59 -27.38 20.75 6.59
C LYS A 59 -27.20 19.91 5.34
N ALA A 60 -27.43 18.60 5.49
CA ALA A 60 -27.43 17.69 4.36
C ALA A 60 -28.46 18.13 3.29
N MET A 61 -28.08 18.00 2.02
CA MET A 61 -29.01 18.24 0.90
C MET A 61 -30.16 17.25 0.96
N LYS A 62 -31.40 17.75 0.83
CA LYS A 62 -32.60 16.94 0.94
C LYS A 62 -33.10 16.37 -0.39
N ASP A 63 -32.86 17.08 -1.48
CA ASP A 63 -33.40 16.76 -2.80
C ASP A 63 -32.30 16.23 -3.72
N LEU A 64 -31.79 15.03 -3.39
CA LEU A 64 -30.84 14.32 -4.24
C LEU A 64 -31.61 13.48 -5.28
N ASP A 65 -31.14 13.50 -6.53
CA ASP A 65 -31.62 12.57 -7.53
C ASP A 65 -31.31 11.12 -7.10
N SER A 66 -32.21 10.20 -7.44
CA SER A 66 -31.98 8.78 -7.24
C SER A 66 -30.81 8.30 -8.14
N MET A 67 -30.16 7.22 -7.77
CA MET A 67 -29.09 6.61 -8.57
C MET A 67 -29.54 6.28 -10.00
N ASP A 68 -30.79 5.84 -10.16
CA ASP A 68 -31.34 5.53 -11.48
C ASP A 68 -31.47 6.79 -12.35
N LYS A 69 -31.98 7.90 -11.79
CA LYS A 69 -32.01 9.17 -12.50
C LYS A 69 -30.62 9.70 -12.88
N ILE A 70 -29.63 9.55 -12.00
CA ILE A 70 -28.26 9.97 -12.29
C ILE A 70 -27.69 9.14 -13.44
N LYS A 71 -27.97 7.82 -13.45
CA LYS A 71 -27.58 6.91 -14.52
C LYS A 71 -28.28 7.23 -15.85
N GLU A 72 -29.59 7.48 -15.83
CA GLU A 72 -30.35 7.89 -17.01
C GLU A 72 -29.84 9.21 -17.62
N LYS A 73 -29.36 10.12 -16.80
CA LYS A 73 -28.72 11.37 -17.25
C LYS A 73 -27.30 11.16 -17.79
N GLY A 74 -26.75 9.93 -17.79
CA GLY A 74 -25.38 9.65 -18.23
C GLY A 74 -24.28 10.19 -17.30
N LEU A 75 -24.66 10.54 -16.05
CA LEU A 75 -23.72 11.11 -15.05
C LEU A 75 -23.06 10.04 -14.17
N LEU A 76 -23.43 8.77 -14.34
CA LEU A 76 -22.88 7.64 -13.60
C LEU A 76 -22.34 6.59 -14.57
N SER A 77 -21.07 6.22 -14.41
CA SER A 77 -20.46 5.08 -15.06
C SER A 77 -19.75 4.19 -14.04
N TYR A 78 -19.64 2.91 -14.35
CA TYR A 78 -18.91 1.95 -13.53
C TYR A 78 -17.59 1.62 -14.18
N VAL A 79 -16.53 1.54 -13.37
CA VAL A 79 -15.18 1.17 -13.80
C VAL A 79 -14.66 0.02 -12.95
N ASN A 80 -13.85 -0.85 -13.56
CA ASN A 80 -13.18 -1.93 -12.83
C ASN A 80 -11.77 -1.49 -12.42
N LEU A 81 -11.63 -0.98 -11.21
CA LEU A 81 -10.35 -0.53 -10.66
C LEU A 81 -9.39 -1.68 -10.38
N GLU A 82 -9.91 -2.88 -10.09
CA GLU A 82 -9.09 -4.06 -9.85
C GLU A 82 -8.37 -4.52 -11.12
N ASP A 83 -9.08 -4.59 -12.27
CA ASP A 83 -8.46 -4.92 -13.56
C ASP A 83 -7.40 -3.88 -13.94
N MET A 84 -7.71 -2.61 -13.75
CA MET A 84 -6.79 -1.50 -14.04
C MET A 84 -5.51 -1.58 -13.19
N TYR A 85 -5.64 -1.95 -11.93
CA TYR A 85 -4.52 -2.16 -11.02
C TYR A 85 -3.73 -3.42 -11.40
N TYR A 86 -4.42 -4.54 -11.65
CA TYR A 86 -3.81 -5.79 -12.09
C TYR A 86 -2.94 -5.60 -13.33
N GLU A 87 -3.48 -4.96 -14.37
CA GLU A 87 -2.73 -4.67 -15.59
C GLU A 87 -1.49 -3.79 -15.32
N HIS A 88 -1.65 -2.80 -14.44
CA HIS A 88 -0.54 -1.94 -14.04
C HIS A 88 0.57 -2.71 -13.33
N VAL A 89 0.23 -3.60 -12.42
CA VAL A 89 1.18 -4.50 -11.75
C VAL A 89 1.87 -5.43 -12.75
N MET A 90 1.10 -6.10 -13.62
CA MET A 90 1.64 -7.03 -14.60
C MET A 90 2.62 -6.37 -15.58
N ALA A 91 2.43 -5.08 -15.88
CA ALA A 91 3.33 -4.31 -16.74
C ALA A 91 4.58 -3.77 -15.99
N SER A 92 4.58 -3.76 -14.65
CA SER A 92 5.61 -3.08 -13.86
C SER A 92 6.59 -4.03 -13.17
N PHE A 93 6.20 -5.29 -12.95
CA PHE A 93 7.00 -6.30 -12.25
C PHE A 93 7.33 -7.50 -13.13
N ASP A 94 8.45 -8.13 -12.84
CA ASP A 94 8.80 -9.44 -13.39
C ASP A 94 8.03 -10.54 -12.64
N ILE A 95 6.70 -10.56 -12.86
CA ILE A 95 5.81 -11.55 -12.24
C ILE A 95 6.22 -13.00 -12.56
N PRO A 96 6.68 -13.34 -13.78
CA PRO A 96 7.23 -14.66 -14.07
C PRO A 96 8.40 -15.05 -13.14
N ALA A 97 9.34 -14.14 -12.88
CA ALA A 97 10.45 -14.42 -11.96
C ALA A 97 9.96 -14.69 -10.53
N ILE A 98 8.98 -13.93 -10.05
CA ILE A 98 8.35 -14.16 -8.73
C ILE A 98 7.63 -15.51 -8.69
N ARG A 99 6.83 -15.82 -9.71
CA ARG A 99 6.03 -17.07 -9.78
C ARG A 99 6.90 -18.33 -9.90
N ASN A 100 8.04 -18.24 -10.55
CA ASN A 100 8.97 -19.34 -10.77
C ASN A 100 10.03 -19.46 -9.65
N SER A 101 9.99 -18.59 -8.64
CA SER A 101 10.88 -18.70 -7.49
C SER A 101 10.59 -19.97 -6.70
N SER A 102 11.61 -20.48 -5.99
CA SER A 102 11.52 -21.73 -5.22
C SER A 102 10.86 -21.56 -3.84
N PHE A 103 10.54 -20.34 -3.46
CA PHE A 103 9.96 -20.06 -2.13
C PHE A 103 8.44 -20.01 -2.14
N THR A 104 7.84 -20.55 -1.07
CA THR A 104 6.42 -20.41 -0.80
C THR A 104 6.16 -19.05 -0.16
N ILE A 105 5.12 -18.37 -0.65
CA ILE A 105 4.71 -17.05 -0.18
C ILE A 105 3.45 -17.20 0.67
N GLY A 106 3.47 -16.68 1.88
CA GLY A 106 2.28 -16.48 2.70
C GLY A 106 1.68 -15.10 2.47
N TYR A 107 0.36 -15.01 2.49
CA TYR A 107 -0.35 -13.72 2.40
C TYR A 107 -1.50 -13.66 3.39
N ASP A 108 -1.56 -12.60 4.19
CA ASP A 108 -2.67 -12.31 5.09
C ASP A 108 -3.33 -10.98 4.71
N ALA A 109 -4.55 -11.05 4.18
CA ALA A 109 -5.32 -9.87 3.82
C ALA A 109 -6.00 -9.20 5.03
N MET A 110 -5.94 -9.81 6.22
CA MET A 110 -6.67 -9.37 7.42
C MET A 110 -8.15 -9.04 7.13
N TYR A 111 -8.78 -9.82 6.23
CA TYR A 111 -10.15 -9.58 5.69
C TYR A 111 -10.31 -8.24 4.95
N GLY A 112 -9.21 -7.54 4.64
CA GLY A 112 -9.16 -6.26 3.97
C GLY A 112 -9.22 -6.35 2.45
N ALA A 113 -9.17 -5.19 1.78
CA ALA A 113 -9.38 -5.04 0.34
C ALA A 113 -8.31 -5.73 -0.54
N GLY A 114 -7.20 -6.18 0.05
CA GLY A 114 -6.16 -6.95 -0.66
C GLY A 114 -6.56 -8.39 -1.01
N TYR A 115 -7.63 -8.92 -0.43
CA TYR A 115 -7.99 -10.34 -0.48
C TYR A 115 -8.26 -10.91 -1.89
N LEU A 116 -8.66 -10.09 -2.83
CA LEU A 116 -8.88 -10.50 -4.22
C LEU A 116 -7.63 -10.31 -5.08
N ILE A 117 -7.00 -9.16 -4.97
CA ILE A 117 -5.95 -8.75 -5.91
C ILE A 117 -4.65 -9.51 -5.72
N PHE A 118 -4.21 -9.74 -4.48
CA PHE A 118 -2.94 -10.42 -4.23
C PHE A 118 -2.95 -11.87 -4.71
N PRO A 119 -3.98 -12.70 -4.38
CA PRO A 119 -4.09 -14.05 -4.92
C PRO A 119 -4.28 -14.09 -6.44
N ARG A 120 -4.90 -13.08 -7.04
CA ARG A 120 -5.03 -12.95 -8.50
C ARG A 120 -3.68 -12.74 -9.17
N ILE A 121 -2.80 -11.92 -8.57
CA ILE A 121 -1.44 -11.69 -9.05
C ILE A 121 -0.56 -12.93 -8.80
N LEU A 122 -0.64 -13.52 -7.62
CA LEU A 122 0.17 -14.65 -7.18
C LEU A 122 -0.71 -15.82 -6.70
N PRO A 123 -1.30 -16.60 -7.64
CA PRO A 123 -2.24 -17.68 -7.29
C PRO A 123 -1.61 -18.83 -6.48
N GLN A 124 -0.27 -18.92 -6.46
CA GLN A 124 0.47 -19.88 -5.65
C GLN A 124 0.65 -19.44 -4.18
N ALA A 125 0.31 -18.20 -3.82
CA ALA A 125 0.43 -17.73 -2.44
C ALA A 125 -0.54 -18.48 -1.52
N LYS A 126 -0.06 -18.87 -0.34
CA LYS A 126 -0.90 -19.43 0.71
C LYS A 126 -1.58 -18.32 1.48
N CYS A 127 -2.89 -18.21 1.30
CA CYS A 127 -3.68 -17.10 1.83
C CYS A 127 -4.28 -17.44 3.19
N LEU A 128 -4.22 -16.47 4.10
CA LEU A 128 -4.93 -16.42 5.36
C LEU A 128 -5.86 -15.20 5.37
N HIS A 129 -7.04 -15.29 5.97
CA HIS A 129 -8.00 -14.19 6.09
C HIS A 129 -8.30 -13.48 4.75
N CYS A 130 -8.38 -14.26 3.67
CA CYS A 130 -8.68 -13.81 2.32
C CYS A 130 -10.13 -14.08 1.90
N ASP A 131 -11.06 -13.99 2.82
CA ASP A 131 -12.49 -14.06 2.58
C ASP A 131 -13.18 -12.73 2.92
N TYR A 132 -14.37 -12.52 2.35
CA TYR A 132 -15.13 -11.30 2.58
C TYR A 132 -15.73 -11.26 3.98
N ASN A 133 -15.17 -10.42 4.83
CA ASN A 133 -15.72 -10.20 6.17
C ASN A 133 -15.56 -8.75 6.62
N PRO A 134 -16.58 -7.90 6.42
CA PRO A 134 -16.51 -6.47 6.75
C PRO A 134 -16.50 -6.18 8.27
N SER A 135 -16.72 -7.19 9.10
CA SER A 135 -16.58 -7.06 10.56
C SER A 135 -15.17 -7.41 11.07
N PHE A 136 -14.28 -7.90 10.18
CA PHE A 136 -12.92 -8.36 10.52
C PHE A 136 -12.89 -9.33 11.73
N TYR A 137 -13.97 -10.07 11.99
CA TYR A 137 -14.20 -10.84 13.21
C TYR A 137 -13.94 -10.05 14.51
N GLY A 138 -14.17 -8.73 14.48
CA GLY A 138 -13.98 -7.83 15.61
C GLY A 138 -12.52 -7.41 15.87
N GLN A 139 -11.56 -7.89 15.11
CA GLN A 139 -10.16 -7.50 15.21
C GLN A 139 -9.87 -6.32 14.26
N ALA A 140 -9.16 -5.30 14.74
CA ALA A 140 -8.68 -4.23 13.86
C ALA A 140 -7.70 -4.80 12.82
N PRO A 141 -7.88 -4.52 11.51
CA PRO A 141 -7.01 -5.03 10.45
C PRO A 141 -5.72 -4.20 10.34
N GLU A 142 -4.92 -4.21 11.40
CA GLU A 142 -3.65 -3.49 11.50
C GLU A 142 -2.51 -4.50 11.43
N PRO A 143 -1.60 -4.43 10.42
CA PRO A 143 -0.58 -5.44 10.16
C PRO A 143 0.65 -5.27 11.06
N ILE A 144 0.44 -5.37 12.37
CA ILE A 144 1.48 -5.35 13.41
C ILE A 144 1.59 -6.71 14.08
N GLU A 145 2.75 -7.03 14.61
CA GLU A 145 3.10 -8.36 15.13
C GLU A 145 2.03 -8.97 16.05
N ARG A 146 1.52 -8.19 17.02
CA ARG A 146 0.52 -8.66 17.99
C ARG A 146 -0.79 -9.14 17.35
N ASN A 147 -1.17 -8.59 16.19
CA ASN A 147 -2.41 -8.92 15.49
C ASN A 147 -2.24 -10.10 14.50
N LEU A 148 -1.00 -10.46 14.19
CA LEU A 148 -0.64 -11.43 13.15
C LEU A 148 -0.13 -12.76 13.70
N LYS A 149 -0.42 -13.07 14.97
CA LYS A 149 0.03 -14.34 15.56
C LYS A 149 -0.42 -15.58 14.77
N PRO A 150 -1.69 -15.72 14.31
CA PRO A 150 -2.09 -16.86 13.48
C PRO A 150 -1.28 -16.97 12.19
N PHE A 151 -0.89 -15.85 11.60
CA PHE A 151 -0.08 -15.80 10.38
C PHE A 151 1.37 -16.24 10.65
N ALA A 152 1.98 -15.76 11.75
CA ALA A 152 3.30 -16.22 12.18
C ALA A 152 3.31 -17.74 12.47
N ASP A 153 2.26 -18.26 13.10
CA ASP A 153 2.12 -19.70 13.38
C ASP A 153 1.99 -20.50 12.06
N MET A 154 1.25 -20.00 11.07
CA MET A 154 1.14 -20.60 9.73
C MET A 154 2.50 -20.67 9.01
N ILE A 155 3.31 -19.60 9.10
CA ILE A 155 4.64 -19.55 8.49
C ILE A 155 5.57 -20.59 9.17
N LYS A 156 5.60 -20.63 10.50
CA LYS A 156 6.41 -21.57 11.27
C LYS A 156 6.05 -23.03 11.02
N ALA A 157 4.80 -23.31 10.69
CA ALA A 157 4.32 -24.66 10.40
C ALA A 157 4.73 -25.15 9.00
N ASP A 158 5.15 -24.28 8.10
CA ASP A 158 5.54 -24.65 6.74
C ASP A 158 7.01 -24.28 6.47
N PRO A 159 7.93 -25.23 6.53
CA PRO A 159 9.38 -24.97 6.34
C PRO A 159 9.75 -24.45 4.94
N ASN A 160 8.82 -24.56 3.97
CA ASN A 160 9.04 -24.01 2.64
C ASN A 160 8.57 -22.55 2.51
N MET A 161 7.84 -22.02 3.49
CA MET A 161 7.37 -20.65 3.49
C MET A 161 8.51 -19.72 3.92
N GLN A 162 9.02 -18.93 3.00
CA GLN A 162 10.20 -18.09 3.24
C GLN A 162 9.88 -16.61 3.42
N ILE A 163 8.64 -16.23 3.21
CA ILE A 163 8.14 -14.88 3.42
C ILE A 163 6.63 -14.89 3.69
N GLY A 164 6.20 -14.09 4.64
CA GLY A 164 4.81 -13.71 4.86
C GLY A 164 4.60 -12.23 4.60
N ILE A 165 3.52 -11.87 3.94
CA ILE A 165 3.12 -10.49 3.66
C ILE A 165 1.71 -10.27 4.21
N ALA A 166 1.51 -9.23 4.99
CA ALA A 166 0.19 -8.84 5.50
C ALA A 166 -0.12 -7.38 5.12
N ASN A 167 -1.38 -7.12 4.75
CA ASN A 167 -1.86 -5.77 4.47
C ASN A 167 -2.97 -5.37 5.45
N ASP A 168 -3.15 -4.06 5.65
CA ASP A 168 -4.26 -3.53 6.43
C ASP A 168 -5.60 -3.54 5.67
N GLY A 169 -6.65 -3.04 6.31
CA GLY A 169 -8.02 -3.11 5.79
C GLY A 169 -8.23 -2.50 4.41
N ASP A 170 -7.53 -1.44 4.04
CA ASP A 170 -7.58 -0.82 2.71
C ASP A 170 -6.30 -1.01 1.89
N ALA A 171 -5.43 -1.93 2.34
CA ALA A 171 -4.22 -2.42 1.70
C ALA A 171 -3.19 -1.31 1.36
N ASP A 172 -3.19 -0.21 2.12
CA ASP A 172 -2.23 0.87 1.94
C ASP A 172 -0.98 0.71 2.85
N ARG A 173 -1.03 -0.23 3.83
CA ARG A 173 0.08 -0.57 4.73
C ARG A 173 0.53 -2.01 4.56
N ILE A 174 1.73 -2.29 5.08
CA ILE A 174 2.34 -3.60 5.02
C ILE A 174 3.08 -3.95 6.30
N GLY A 175 2.98 -5.22 6.69
CA GLY A 175 3.85 -5.91 7.64
C GLY A 175 4.34 -7.21 7.01
N MET A 176 5.53 -7.66 7.41
CA MET A 176 6.11 -8.87 6.83
C MET A 176 6.62 -9.82 7.92
N PHE A 177 6.83 -11.07 7.52
CA PHE A 177 7.52 -12.09 8.30
C PHE A 177 8.58 -12.79 7.47
N ASP A 178 9.71 -13.12 8.09
CA ASP A 178 10.68 -14.03 7.50
C ASP A 178 10.22 -15.50 7.59
N GLY A 179 11.00 -16.41 7.00
CA GLY A 179 10.67 -17.85 7.00
C GLY A 179 10.73 -18.53 8.38
N ASP A 180 11.31 -17.89 9.39
CA ASP A 180 11.30 -18.38 10.78
C ASP A 180 10.07 -17.82 11.54
N GLY A 181 9.23 -17.01 10.90
CA GLY A 181 8.08 -16.36 11.50
C GLY A 181 8.46 -15.21 12.44
N ASN A 182 9.59 -14.55 12.21
CA ASN A 182 9.96 -13.32 12.88
C ASN A 182 9.37 -12.12 12.13
N PHE A 183 8.82 -11.17 12.85
CA PHE A 183 8.23 -9.97 12.26
C PHE A 183 9.29 -9.04 11.68
N VAL A 184 9.11 -8.64 10.42
CA VAL A 184 9.92 -7.67 9.71
C VAL A 184 9.13 -6.38 9.60
N ASP A 185 9.51 -5.41 10.40
CA ASP A 185 8.79 -4.14 10.51
C ASP A 185 9.07 -3.19 9.33
N SER A 186 8.33 -2.10 9.30
CA SER A 186 8.44 -1.05 8.27
C SER A 186 9.83 -0.42 8.17
N HIS A 187 10.57 -0.35 9.28
CA HIS A 187 11.93 0.18 9.30
C HIS A 187 12.88 -0.70 8.47
N HIS A 188 12.77 -2.02 8.64
CA HIS A 188 13.55 -2.98 7.85
C HIS A 188 13.11 -3.00 6.39
N ILE A 189 11.79 -2.96 6.14
CA ILE A 189 11.24 -2.92 4.78
C ILE A 189 11.74 -1.68 4.03
N LEU A 190 11.74 -0.50 4.67
CA LEU A 190 12.27 0.74 4.08
C LEU A 190 13.76 0.63 3.71
N LEU A 191 14.57 0.03 4.58
CA LEU A 191 16.00 -0.18 4.31
C LEU A 191 16.20 -1.13 3.12
N LEU A 192 15.43 -2.22 3.04
CA LEU A 192 15.47 -3.16 1.91
C LEU A 192 15.05 -2.49 0.60
N LEU A 193 13.98 -1.67 0.62
CA LEU A 193 13.53 -0.92 -0.56
C LEU A 193 14.58 0.06 -1.04
N LEU A 194 15.16 0.86 -0.14
CA LEU A 194 16.22 1.80 -0.49
C LEU A 194 17.43 1.08 -1.09
N TYR A 195 17.82 -0.04 -0.47
CA TYR A 195 18.91 -0.85 -0.97
C TYR A 195 18.62 -1.42 -2.36
N TYR A 196 17.45 -2.03 -2.54
CA TYR A 196 17.03 -2.61 -3.80
C TYR A 196 16.94 -1.59 -4.93
N LEU A 197 16.25 -0.49 -4.69
CA LEU A 197 16.06 0.56 -5.70
C LEU A 197 17.38 1.20 -6.11
N HIS A 198 18.25 1.49 -5.14
CA HIS A 198 19.52 2.17 -5.44
C HIS A 198 20.59 1.20 -5.94
N LYS A 199 20.85 0.08 -5.23
CA LYS A 199 21.97 -0.82 -5.55
C LYS A 199 21.66 -1.80 -6.66
N TYR A 200 20.45 -2.34 -6.72
CA TYR A 200 20.10 -3.33 -7.74
C TYR A 200 19.48 -2.70 -8.98
N LYS A 201 18.56 -1.74 -8.81
CA LYS A 201 17.92 -1.07 -9.94
C LYS A 201 18.69 0.17 -10.43
N GLY A 202 19.74 0.63 -9.73
CA GLY A 202 20.56 1.77 -10.12
C GLY A 202 19.80 3.11 -10.09
N LEU A 203 18.67 3.17 -9.38
CA LEU A 203 17.84 4.36 -9.32
C LEU A 203 18.39 5.37 -8.30
N THR A 204 18.13 6.65 -8.54
CA THR A 204 18.46 7.77 -7.67
C THR A 204 17.20 8.56 -7.33
N GLY A 205 17.31 9.45 -6.35
CA GLY A 205 16.23 10.33 -5.90
C GLY A 205 16.34 10.58 -4.40
N LYS A 206 15.51 11.48 -3.90
CA LYS A 206 15.46 11.86 -2.49
C LYS A 206 14.85 10.74 -1.63
N VAL A 207 15.35 10.56 -0.42
CA VAL A 207 14.75 9.70 0.61
C VAL A 207 13.91 10.58 1.54
N VAL A 208 12.61 10.30 1.67
CA VAL A 208 11.69 11.12 2.49
C VAL A 208 11.04 10.25 3.56
N ILE A 209 11.31 10.53 4.82
CA ILE A 209 10.79 9.75 5.95
C ILE A 209 10.17 10.63 7.03
N THR A 210 9.25 10.07 7.81
CA THR A 210 8.79 10.74 9.04
C THR A 210 9.83 10.61 10.15
N PHE A 211 9.80 11.54 11.11
CA PHE A 211 10.80 11.57 12.20
C PHE A 211 10.78 10.32 13.11
N SER A 212 9.73 9.52 13.06
CA SER A 212 9.57 8.26 13.81
C SER A 212 10.29 7.07 13.16
N VAL A 213 10.73 7.21 11.89
CA VAL A 213 11.47 6.16 11.17
C VAL A 213 12.92 6.11 11.67
N THR A 214 13.51 4.93 11.64
CA THR A 214 14.89 4.68 12.10
C THR A 214 15.92 5.59 11.43
N ASP A 215 16.87 6.11 12.21
CA ASP A 215 18.02 6.89 11.74
C ASP A 215 18.90 6.15 10.71
N LYS A 216 18.83 4.82 10.67
CA LYS A 216 19.56 4.01 9.68
C LYS A 216 19.20 4.38 8.25
N MET A 217 17.96 4.86 8.01
CA MET A 217 17.54 5.36 6.69
C MET A 217 18.36 6.58 6.27
N VAL A 218 18.54 7.54 7.17
CA VAL A 218 19.39 8.74 6.94
C VAL A 218 20.86 8.34 6.75
N GLN A 219 21.36 7.42 7.56
CA GLN A 219 22.73 6.91 7.43
C GLN A 219 22.95 6.22 6.08
N MET A 220 22.00 5.40 5.65
CA MET A 220 22.07 4.71 4.35
C MET A 220 21.95 5.70 3.18
N ALA A 221 21.08 6.68 3.23
CA ALA A 221 20.97 7.75 2.23
C ALA A 221 22.32 8.49 2.08
N LYS A 222 22.92 8.92 3.18
CA LYS A 222 24.24 9.55 3.19
C LYS A 222 25.34 8.63 2.59
N LYS A 223 25.35 7.35 2.97
CA LYS A 223 26.29 6.38 2.44
C LYS A 223 26.16 6.19 0.92
N PHE A 224 24.95 6.35 0.39
CA PHE A 224 24.66 6.24 -1.04
C PHE A 224 24.81 7.57 -1.79
N GLY A 225 25.10 8.67 -1.10
CA GLY A 225 25.18 10.01 -1.69
C GLY A 225 23.82 10.54 -2.15
N LEU A 226 22.74 10.10 -1.52
CA LEU A 226 21.38 10.53 -1.82
C LEU A 226 20.94 11.67 -0.88
N GLU A 227 20.15 12.58 -1.40
CA GLU A 227 19.45 13.58 -0.59
C GLU A 227 18.40 12.91 0.29
N TYR A 228 18.14 13.52 1.45
CA TYR A 228 17.10 13.05 2.35
C TYR A 228 16.37 14.20 3.01
N GLU A 229 15.12 13.94 3.39
CA GLU A 229 14.29 14.86 4.15
C GLU A 229 13.51 14.11 5.23
N VAL A 230 13.44 14.72 6.44
CA VAL A 230 12.69 14.19 7.56
C VAL A 230 11.50 15.08 7.82
N THR A 231 10.29 14.51 7.68
CA THR A 231 9.03 15.24 7.85
C THR A 231 8.37 14.93 9.18
N LYS A 232 7.31 15.65 9.51
CA LYS A 232 6.37 15.29 10.56
C LYS A 232 5.52 14.09 10.15
N ILE A 233 4.90 13.42 11.12
CA ILE A 233 4.00 12.27 10.90
C ILE A 233 2.82 12.68 10.01
N GLY A 234 2.51 11.81 9.06
CA GLY A 234 1.42 11.94 8.12
C GLY A 234 1.88 11.82 6.66
N PHE A 235 1.47 10.75 6.00
CA PHE A 235 1.91 10.43 4.65
C PHE A 235 1.61 11.54 3.61
N LYS A 236 0.58 12.36 3.85
CA LYS A 236 0.24 13.51 3.00
C LYS A 236 1.41 14.49 2.78
N TYR A 237 2.32 14.62 3.75
CA TYR A 237 3.51 15.48 3.62
C TYR A 237 4.57 14.84 2.72
N ILE A 238 4.72 13.50 2.83
CA ILE A 238 5.58 12.73 1.93
C ILE A 238 5.02 12.79 0.50
N ALA A 239 3.71 12.55 0.33
CA ALA A 239 3.05 12.62 -0.96
C ALA A 239 3.19 14.01 -1.61
N GLU A 240 3.06 15.09 -0.84
CA GLU A 240 3.28 16.45 -1.32
C GLU A 240 4.68 16.66 -1.88
N ILE A 241 5.72 16.16 -1.19
CA ILE A 241 7.09 16.21 -1.68
C ILE A 241 7.25 15.37 -2.96
N MET A 242 6.65 14.18 -3.00
CA MET A 242 6.68 13.30 -4.18
C MET A 242 6.04 13.92 -5.43
N THR A 243 5.12 14.88 -5.27
CA THR A 243 4.53 15.61 -6.42
C THR A 243 5.43 16.71 -6.96
N LYS A 244 6.40 17.18 -6.18
CA LYS A 244 7.26 18.33 -6.49
C LYS A 244 8.70 17.94 -6.80
N GLU A 245 9.14 16.80 -6.27
CA GLU A 245 10.53 16.38 -6.29
C GLU A 245 10.67 14.90 -6.70
N ASP A 246 11.87 14.54 -7.15
CA ASP A 246 12.21 13.17 -7.52
C ASP A 246 12.52 12.33 -6.27
N VAL A 247 11.50 11.73 -5.67
CA VAL A 247 11.62 10.91 -4.48
C VAL A 247 11.83 9.44 -4.86
N LEU A 248 12.90 8.81 -4.34
CA LEU A 248 13.22 7.40 -4.54
C LEU A 248 12.37 6.50 -3.66
N VAL A 249 12.31 6.82 -2.37
CA VAL A 249 11.50 6.10 -1.38
C VAL A 249 10.98 7.07 -0.34
N GLY A 250 9.71 6.89 0.01
CA GLY A 250 9.04 7.64 1.07
C GLY A 250 8.30 6.71 2.03
N GLY A 251 8.32 7.00 3.33
CA GLY A 251 7.61 6.12 4.26
C GLY A 251 7.52 6.57 5.70
N GLU A 252 6.62 5.88 6.38
CA GLU A 252 6.30 6.03 7.80
C GLU A 252 6.54 4.72 8.55
N GLU A 253 6.79 4.80 9.85
CA GLU A 253 6.94 3.63 10.72
C GLU A 253 5.66 2.77 10.80
N SER A 254 4.51 3.36 10.48
CA SER A 254 3.22 2.67 10.47
C SER A 254 3.01 1.67 9.33
N GLY A 255 4.02 1.48 8.46
CA GLY A 255 3.95 0.58 7.31
C GLY A 255 3.38 1.20 6.04
N GLY A 256 3.13 2.50 6.05
CA GLY A 256 2.73 3.28 4.87
C GLY A 256 3.93 3.69 4.03
N LEU A 257 4.17 3.03 2.89
CA LEU A 257 5.38 3.18 2.09
C LEU A 257 5.04 3.47 0.63
N ALA A 258 5.84 4.33 -0.01
CA ALA A 258 5.75 4.64 -1.44
C ALA A 258 7.15 4.71 -2.07
N VAL A 259 7.21 4.48 -3.37
CA VAL A 259 8.46 4.37 -4.11
C VAL A 259 8.37 5.02 -5.49
N LYS A 260 9.52 5.41 -6.01
CA LYS A 260 9.67 5.88 -7.38
C LYS A 260 9.14 4.86 -8.39
N GLY A 261 8.48 5.36 -9.43
CA GLY A 261 7.94 4.52 -10.50
C GLY A 261 6.50 4.07 -10.29
N HIS A 262 5.88 4.45 -9.17
CA HIS A 262 4.47 4.24 -8.87
C HIS A 262 3.76 5.58 -8.62
N ILE A 263 2.54 5.54 -8.12
CA ILE A 263 1.80 6.73 -7.69
C ILE A 263 2.35 7.28 -6.36
N PRO A 264 2.18 8.57 -6.04
CA PRO A 264 2.57 9.15 -4.75
C PRO A 264 1.57 8.79 -3.65
N GLU A 265 1.36 7.48 -3.47
CA GLU A 265 0.45 6.88 -2.52
C GLU A 265 1.09 5.66 -1.86
N ARG A 266 0.68 5.36 -0.64
CA ARG A 266 1.01 4.12 0.05
C ARG A 266 0.35 2.96 -0.64
N ASP A 267 1.09 1.88 -0.84
CA ASP A 267 0.58 0.69 -1.51
C ASP A 267 1.26 -0.57 -0.97
N GLY A 268 0.62 -1.23 -0.02
CA GLY A 268 1.18 -2.41 0.64
C GLY A 268 1.33 -3.60 -0.29
N VAL A 269 0.45 -3.77 -1.26
CA VAL A 269 0.55 -4.83 -2.29
C VAL A 269 1.75 -4.59 -3.19
N TRP A 270 1.91 -3.36 -3.68
CA TRP A 270 3.04 -2.96 -4.52
C TRP A 270 4.39 -3.17 -3.83
N ILE A 271 4.47 -2.73 -2.57
CA ILE A 271 5.69 -2.91 -1.76
C ILE A 271 6.00 -4.39 -1.55
N GLY A 272 4.98 -5.21 -1.24
CA GLY A 272 5.15 -6.66 -1.11
C GLY A 272 5.71 -7.29 -2.38
N LEU A 273 5.16 -6.94 -3.55
CA LEU A 273 5.65 -7.42 -4.85
C LEU A 273 7.08 -6.96 -5.13
N MET A 274 7.45 -5.75 -4.71
CA MET A 274 8.81 -5.24 -4.89
C MET A 274 9.84 -6.04 -4.07
N ILE A 275 9.52 -6.39 -2.84
CA ILE A 275 10.38 -7.25 -2.02
C ILE A 275 10.46 -8.67 -2.60
N LEU A 276 9.34 -9.22 -3.08
CA LEU A 276 9.34 -10.53 -3.75
C LEU A 276 10.19 -10.54 -5.03
N GLU A 277 10.11 -9.47 -5.84
CA GLU A 277 10.96 -9.31 -7.02
C GLU A 277 12.44 -9.22 -6.63
N PHE A 278 12.75 -8.49 -5.55
CA PHE A 278 14.11 -8.40 -5.02
C PHE A 278 14.64 -9.78 -4.58
N MET A 279 13.86 -10.52 -3.79
CA MET A 279 14.23 -11.88 -3.36
C MET A 279 14.47 -12.80 -4.56
N ALA A 280 13.54 -12.81 -5.53
CA ALA A 280 13.67 -13.64 -6.72
C ALA A 280 14.93 -13.33 -7.55
N LYS A 281 15.25 -12.06 -7.73
CA LYS A 281 16.43 -11.62 -8.47
C LYS A 281 17.74 -11.79 -7.71
N ALA A 282 17.71 -11.65 -6.39
CA ALA A 282 18.89 -11.85 -5.54
C ALA A 282 19.17 -13.34 -5.27
N GLY A 283 18.17 -14.21 -5.45
CA GLY A 283 18.26 -15.62 -5.08
C GLY A 283 18.44 -15.85 -3.58
N LYS A 284 17.83 -14.96 -2.76
CA LYS A 284 17.96 -14.93 -1.30
C LYS A 284 16.60 -14.93 -0.62
N SER A 285 16.51 -15.55 0.53
CA SER A 285 15.36 -15.45 1.41
C SER A 285 15.29 -14.04 2.05
N LEU A 286 14.15 -13.69 2.65
CA LEU A 286 14.02 -12.42 3.37
C LEU A 286 14.95 -12.33 4.59
N LYS A 287 15.29 -13.47 5.19
CA LYS A 287 16.21 -13.59 6.33
C LYS A 287 17.67 -13.29 5.96
N GLU A 288 18.10 -13.65 4.73
CA GLU A 288 19.46 -13.44 4.21
C GLU A 288 19.70 -12.02 3.70
#